data_d30df9ae860e0b90cd7c3d34fb99acef
#
_entry.id   d30df9ae860e0b90cd7c3d34fb99acef
#
_cell.length_a   1.000
_cell.length_b   1.000
_cell.length_c   1.000
_cell.angle_alpha   90.00
_cell.angle_beta   90.00
_cell.angle_gamma   90.00
#
_symmetry.space_group_name_H-M   'P 1'
#
loop_
_entity.id
_entity.type
_entity.pdbx_description
1 polymer ?
#
loop_
_entity_poly.entity_id
_entity_poly.type
_entity_poly.pdbx_seq_one_letter_code
_entity_poly.pdbx_strand_id
1 'polypeptide(L)'
;MTGTENHPQWGLARVHGRSMTPTLTPGDRVLVRYGAPVTPGALVLARLPDGTLAIKRAREARATRSGGPGWWLLSDNAVEGVDSRHRGVVADESVLGVVRLRVWPRPRRL
;
A
#
# COMPACT_ATOMS: atom_id res chain seq x y z
N MET A 1 4.89 -16.61 -25.25
CA MET A 1 4.80 -16.06 -24.83
C MET A 1 4.62 -15.79 -24.32
N THR A 2 4.22 -15.71 -24.05
CA THR A 2 4.11 -15.35 -23.49
C THR A 2 3.96 -14.71 -22.80
N GLY A 3 3.52 -14.48 -22.47
CA GLY A 3 3.43 -13.79 -22.09
C GLY A 3 3.29 -13.07 -21.32
N THR A 4 3.29 -13.10 -20.74
CA THR A 4 3.16 -12.39 -19.99
C THR A 4 3.64 -11.65 -19.58
N GLU A 5 3.66 -11.51 -19.77
CA GLU A 5 4.28 -10.73 -19.43
C GLU A 5 4.09 -9.86 -18.52
N ASN A 6 4.74 -9.13 -18.14
CA ASN A 6 4.77 -8.19 -17.05
C ASN A 6 4.22 -6.86 -17.47
N HIS A 7 3.02 -6.84 -17.93
CA HIS A 7 2.32 -5.61 -18.20
C HIS A 7 1.93 -5.00 -16.88
N PRO A 8 2.29 -3.72 -16.63
CA PRO A 8 1.79 -3.05 -15.47
C PRO A 8 0.28 -3.05 -15.52
N GLN A 9 -0.33 -3.49 -14.46
CA GLN A 9 -1.76 -3.48 -14.36
C GLN A 9 -2.17 -2.33 -13.46
N TRP A 10 -3.21 -1.63 -13.88
CA TRP A 10 -3.75 -0.52 -13.14
C TRP A 10 -5.12 -0.89 -12.59
N GLY A 11 -5.41 -0.43 -11.38
CA GLY A 11 -6.70 -0.63 -10.78
C GLY A 11 -7.13 0.57 -9.99
N LEU A 12 -8.41 0.66 -9.70
CA LEU A 12 -8.96 1.69 -8.84
C LEU A 12 -9.26 1.07 -7.48
N ALA A 13 -8.97 1.82 -6.43
CA ALA A 13 -9.31 1.43 -5.08
C ALA A 13 -10.03 2.58 -4.39
N ARG A 14 -10.89 2.23 -3.46
CA ARG A 14 -11.61 3.20 -2.63
C ARG A 14 -11.02 3.17 -1.24
N VAL A 15 -10.74 4.36 -0.71
CA VAL A 15 -10.19 4.49 0.64
C VAL A 15 -11.27 4.26 1.68
N HIS A 16 -11.00 3.37 2.63
CA HIS A 16 -11.86 3.11 3.77
C HIS A 16 -11.11 3.47 5.05
N GLY A 17 -11.85 4.00 6.02
CA GLY A 17 -11.25 4.35 7.29
C GLY A 17 -10.38 5.59 7.22
N ARG A 18 -9.78 5.94 8.35
CA ARG A 18 -9.05 7.19 8.52
C ARG A 18 -7.56 7.00 8.73
N SER A 19 -7.05 5.78 8.52
CA SER A 19 -5.65 5.49 8.85
C SER A 19 -4.66 6.29 8.01
N MET A 20 -5.07 6.78 6.85
CA MET A 20 -4.18 7.54 5.97
C MET A 20 -4.50 9.02 5.93
N THR A 21 -5.35 9.52 6.84
CA THR A 21 -5.57 10.96 6.95
C THR A 21 -4.32 11.64 7.50
N PRO A 22 -4.01 12.86 7.09
CA PRO A 22 -4.78 13.70 6.16
C PRO A 22 -4.47 13.47 4.68
N THR A 23 -3.55 12.54 4.35
CA THR A 23 -3.13 12.30 2.98
C THR A 23 -4.29 11.80 2.12
N LEU A 24 -5.03 10.83 2.63
CA LEU A 24 -6.21 10.27 2.00
C LEU A 24 -7.32 10.22 3.03
N THR A 25 -8.54 10.49 2.59
CA THR A 25 -9.71 10.43 3.46
C THR A 25 -10.69 9.38 2.98
N PRO A 26 -11.58 8.89 3.87
CA PRO A 26 -12.56 7.88 3.46
C PRO A 26 -13.38 8.36 2.26
N GLY A 27 -13.54 7.46 1.30
CA GLY A 27 -14.27 7.75 0.07
C GLY A 27 -13.40 8.22 -1.09
N ASP A 28 -12.17 8.63 -0.83
CA ASP A 28 -11.23 8.97 -1.91
C ASP A 28 -11.07 7.75 -2.82
N ARG A 29 -10.88 8.01 -4.10
CA ARG A 29 -10.58 6.97 -5.08
C ARG A 29 -9.20 7.19 -5.62
N VAL A 30 -8.43 6.11 -5.66
CA VAL A 30 -7.02 6.16 -5.99
C VAL A 30 -6.70 5.17 -7.11
N LEU A 31 -5.66 5.52 -7.88
CA LEU A 31 -5.15 4.67 -8.94
C LEU A 31 -3.96 3.89 -8.40
N VAL A 32 -4.04 2.57 -8.50
CA VAL A 32 -3.02 1.66 -8.02
C VAL A 32 -2.32 1.03 -9.23
N ARG A 33 -1.00 1.04 -9.21
CA ARG A 33 -0.21 0.29 -10.19
C ARG A 33 0.28 -0.99 -9.54
N TYR A 34 -0.33 -2.10 -9.94
CA TYR A 34 0.02 -3.41 -9.41
C TYR A 34 1.38 -3.85 -9.92
N GLY A 35 2.15 -4.50 -9.06
CA GLY A 35 3.47 -5.01 -9.43
C GLY A 35 4.54 -3.96 -9.60
N ALA A 36 4.27 -2.70 -9.31
CA ALA A 36 5.28 -1.65 -9.41
C ALA A 36 6.32 -1.80 -8.31
N PRO A 37 7.57 -1.44 -8.59
CA PRO A 37 8.60 -1.42 -7.55
C PRO A 37 8.23 -0.46 -6.43
N VAL A 38 8.47 -0.90 -5.20
CA VAL A 38 8.18 -0.10 -4.01
C VAL A 38 9.46 0.61 -3.57
N THR A 39 9.35 1.90 -3.30
CA THR A 39 10.45 2.69 -2.76
C THR A 39 10.06 3.26 -1.41
N PRO A 40 11.03 3.55 -0.54
CA PRO A 40 10.72 4.15 0.76
C PRO A 40 9.92 5.44 0.60
N GLY A 41 8.85 5.56 1.39
CA GLY A 41 7.95 6.71 1.34
C GLY A 41 6.75 6.54 0.43
N ALA A 42 6.71 5.48 -0.38
CA ALA A 42 5.58 5.26 -1.28
C ALA A 42 4.33 4.84 -0.52
N LEU A 43 3.18 5.26 -1.05
CA LEU A 43 1.90 4.70 -0.62
C LEU A 43 1.69 3.38 -1.35
N VAL A 44 1.30 2.35 -0.61
CA VAL A 44 1.11 1.02 -1.18
C VAL A 44 -0.23 0.43 -0.79
N LEU A 45 -0.73 -0.42 -1.66
CA LEU A 45 -1.86 -1.30 -1.34
C LEU A 45 -1.27 -2.64 -0.95
N ALA A 46 -1.60 -3.12 0.23
CA ALA A 46 -1.05 -4.36 0.75
C ALA A 46 -2.11 -5.21 1.41
N ARG A 47 -1.85 -6.52 1.42
CA ARG A 47 -2.65 -7.46 2.20
C ARG A 47 -1.94 -7.65 3.52
N LEU A 48 -2.60 -7.27 4.61
CA LEU A 48 -2.06 -7.44 5.94
C LEU A 48 -2.14 -8.90 6.38
N PRO A 49 -1.40 -9.30 7.43
CA PRO A 49 -1.41 -10.69 7.89
C PRO A 49 -2.79 -11.25 8.22
N ASP A 50 -3.73 -10.41 8.61
CA ASP A 50 -5.10 -10.82 8.87
C ASP A 50 -5.97 -10.94 7.62
N GLY A 51 -5.39 -10.73 6.44
CA GLY A 51 -6.10 -10.80 5.16
C GLY A 51 -6.73 -9.50 4.70
N THR A 52 -6.71 -8.46 5.53
CA THR A 52 -7.30 -7.17 5.19
C THR A 52 -6.48 -6.46 4.13
N LEU A 53 -7.14 -5.92 3.12
CA LEU A 53 -6.50 -5.02 2.16
C LEU A 53 -6.46 -3.62 2.74
N ALA A 54 -5.29 -2.99 2.71
CA ALA A 54 -5.12 -1.67 3.29
C ALA A 54 -4.12 -0.84 2.50
N ILE A 55 -4.31 0.48 2.53
CA ILE A 55 -3.35 1.42 1.99
C ILE A 55 -2.52 1.92 3.15
N LYS A 56 -1.20 1.83 3.02
CA LYS A 56 -0.24 2.23 4.05
C LYS A 56 0.95 2.90 3.39
N ARG A 57 1.79 3.53 4.22
CA ARG A 57 3.05 4.12 3.79
C ARG A 57 4.17 3.10 3.96
N ALA A 58 4.87 2.77 2.89
CA ALA A 58 6.03 1.90 2.96
C ALA A 58 7.20 2.72 3.51
N ARG A 59 7.44 2.58 4.81
CA ARG A 59 8.42 3.41 5.49
C ARG A 59 9.84 2.99 5.17
N GLU A 60 10.12 1.71 5.29
CA GLU A 60 11.45 1.18 5.03
C GLU A 60 11.38 -0.31 4.73
N ALA A 61 12.37 -0.80 3.99
CA ALA A 61 12.51 -2.22 3.76
C ALA A 61 13.05 -2.87 5.03
N ARG A 62 12.46 -4.00 5.40
CA ARG A 62 12.93 -4.81 6.54
C ARG A 62 12.73 -6.28 6.23
N ALA A 63 13.61 -7.13 6.75
CA ALA A 63 13.44 -8.56 6.63
C ALA A 63 12.25 -9.03 7.46
N THR A 64 11.53 -10.01 6.93
CA THR A 64 10.47 -10.68 7.68
C THR A 64 11.10 -11.58 8.74
N ARG A 65 10.27 -12.10 9.63
CA ARG A 65 10.76 -13.02 10.68
C ARG A 65 11.46 -14.24 10.10
N SER A 66 11.01 -14.72 8.96
CA SER A 66 11.63 -15.86 8.28
C SER A 66 12.86 -15.49 7.46
N GLY A 67 13.22 -14.21 7.39
CA GLY A 67 14.40 -13.72 6.70
C GLY A 67 14.17 -13.23 5.28
N GLY A 68 12.97 -13.36 4.75
CA GLY A 68 12.65 -12.87 3.41
C GLY A 68 12.48 -11.35 3.37
N PRO A 69 12.42 -10.78 2.16
CA PRO A 69 12.24 -9.32 2.02
C PRO A 69 10.83 -8.89 2.45
N GLY A 70 10.76 -7.70 3.01
CA GLY A 70 9.47 -7.14 3.43
C GLY A 70 9.55 -5.65 3.63
N TRP A 71 8.45 -5.09 4.11
CA TRP A 71 8.29 -3.68 4.31
C TRP A 71 7.67 -3.37 5.67
N TRP A 72 8.19 -2.32 6.29
CA TRP A 72 7.59 -1.74 7.48
C TRP A 72 6.55 -0.72 7.00
N LEU A 73 5.28 -1.06 7.16
CA LEU A 73 4.17 -0.27 6.66
C LEU A 73 3.53 0.51 7.81
N LEU A 74 3.36 1.79 7.63
CA LEU A 74 2.76 2.65 8.65
C LEU A 74 1.55 3.39 8.12
N SER A 75 0.60 3.64 9.03
CA SER A 75 -0.49 4.57 8.79
C SER A 75 0.03 6.00 8.87
N ASP A 76 -0.43 6.88 8.00
CA ASP A 76 -0.09 8.29 8.11
C ASP A 76 -0.74 8.91 9.36
N ASN A 77 -1.90 8.40 9.74
CA ASN A 77 -2.55 8.78 10.99
C ASN A 77 -2.17 7.75 12.06
N ALA A 78 -1.24 8.14 12.92
CA ALA A 78 -0.65 7.22 13.90
C ALA A 78 -1.64 6.68 14.94
N VAL A 79 -2.76 7.36 15.15
CA VAL A 79 -3.75 6.95 16.17
C VAL A 79 -4.87 6.11 15.58
N GLU A 80 -4.85 5.87 14.26
CA GLU A 80 -5.93 5.16 13.59
C GLU A 80 -5.38 3.94 12.85
N GLY A 81 -6.18 2.89 12.84
CA GLY A 81 -5.90 1.71 12.05
C GLY A 81 -4.82 0.81 12.61
N VAL A 82 -4.59 -0.26 11.89
CA VAL A 82 -3.62 -1.29 12.23
C VAL A 82 -2.52 -1.26 11.19
N ASP A 83 -1.26 -1.31 11.63
CA ASP A 83 -0.12 -1.31 10.72
C ASP A 83 1.01 -2.18 11.29
N SER A 84 2.22 -2.04 10.75
CA SER A 84 3.37 -2.85 11.16
C SER A 84 3.72 -2.72 12.64
N ARG A 85 3.39 -1.59 13.27
CA ARG A 85 3.62 -1.45 14.72
C ARG A 85 2.82 -2.49 15.51
N HIS A 86 1.72 -2.97 14.95
CA HIS A 86 0.84 -3.94 15.60
C HIS A 86 1.02 -5.35 15.05
N ARG A 87 1.35 -5.48 13.77
CA ARG A 87 1.37 -6.77 13.06
C ARG A 87 2.75 -7.20 12.58
N GLY A 88 3.75 -6.31 12.66
CA GLY A 88 5.09 -6.63 12.19
C GLY A 88 5.30 -6.34 10.72
N VAL A 89 6.43 -6.79 10.22
CA VAL A 89 6.85 -6.59 8.83
C VAL A 89 5.90 -7.32 7.89
N VAL A 90 5.52 -6.66 6.80
CA VAL A 90 4.67 -7.25 5.77
C VAL A 90 5.58 -7.78 4.66
N ALA A 91 5.40 -9.05 4.30
CA ALA A 91 6.22 -9.68 3.27
C ALA A 91 6.04 -8.96 1.93
N ASP A 92 7.12 -8.92 1.16
CA ASP A 92 7.14 -8.22 -0.11
C ASP A 92 6.03 -8.69 -1.06
N GLU A 93 5.79 -10.01 -1.13
CA GLU A 93 4.73 -10.55 -1.98
C GLU A 93 3.32 -10.15 -1.54
N SER A 94 3.15 -9.64 -0.34
CA SER A 94 1.85 -9.13 0.14
C SER A 94 1.64 -7.65 -0.17
N VAL A 95 2.67 -6.97 -0.65
CA VAL A 95 2.54 -5.60 -1.13
C VAL A 95 2.15 -5.66 -2.61
N LEU A 96 0.90 -5.35 -2.90
CA LEU A 96 0.29 -5.64 -4.19
C LEU A 96 0.56 -4.58 -5.24
N GLY A 97 0.66 -3.33 -4.83
CA GLY A 97 0.87 -2.26 -5.79
C GLY A 97 1.18 -0.93 -5.12
N VAL A 98 1.53 0.04 -5.95
CA VAL A 98 1.86 1.40 -5.51
C VAL A 98 0.71 2.33 -5.87
N VAL A 99 0.27 3.12 -4.89
CA VAL A 99 -0.80 4.08 -5.06
C VAL A 99 -0.19 5.35 -5.64
N ARG A 100 -0.56 5.68 -6.88
CA ARG A 100 0.09 6.74 -7.66
C ARG A 100 -0.64 8.06 -7.63
N LEU A 101 -1.98 8.01 -7.71
CA LEU A 101 -2.81 9.20 -7.85
C LEU A 101 -4.07 9.05 -7.04
N ARG A 102 -4.55 10.15 -6.48
CA ARG A 102 -5.95 10.27 -6.14
C ARG A 102 -6.68 10.76 -7.39
N VAL A 103 -7.70 10.02 -7.82
CA VAL A 103 -8.43 10.38 -9.03
C VAL A 103 -9.77 11.06 -8.72
N TRP A 104 -10.27 10.89 -7.51
CA TRP A 104 -11.52 11.50 -7.08
C TRP A 104 -11.45 11.76 -5.57
N PRO A 105 -11.97 12.84 -5.02
CA PRO A 105 -12.73 13.90 -5.70
C PRO A 105 -11.87 14.91 -6.46
N ARG A 106 -10.59 15.04 -6.10
CA ARG A 106 -9.68 15.96 -6.77
C ARG A 106 -8.43 15.23 -7.19
N PRO A 107 -8.17 15.19 -8.49
CA PRO A 107 -6.95 14.52 -8.96
C PRO A 107 -5.71 15.13 -8.31
N ARG A 108 -4.83 14.26 -7.83
CA ARG A 108 -3.62 14.67 -7.16
C ARG A 108 -2.59 13.55 -7.22
N ARG A 109 -1.36 13.92 -7.54
CA ARG A 109 -0.24 12.97 -7.50
C ARG A 109 0.10 12.66 -6.04
N LEU A 110 0.36 11.43 -5.78
CA LEU A 110 0.67 10.96 -4.44
C LEU A 110 2.12 10.50 -4.31
#